data_36cb04b981b7624230725b5011c88f81
#
_entry.id   36cb04b981b7624230725b5011c88f81
#
_cell.length_a   1.000
_cell.length_b   1.000
_cell.length_c   1.000
_cell.angle_alpha   90.00
_cell.angle_beta   90.00
_cell.angle_gamma   90.00
#
_symmetry.space_group_name_H-M   'P 1'
#
loop_
_entity.id
_entity.type
_entity.pdbx_description
1 polymer ?
#
loop_
_entity_poly.entity_id
_entity_poly.type
_entity_poly.pdbx_seq_one_letter_code
_entity_poly.pdbx_strand_id
1 'polypeptide(L)' 'MPASGELIRMMNYVDDIAATLRRVNASLYLLSPEDKQRLAEYMRKSDPNFSQMVELLEHPENV' A
#
# COMPACT_ATOMS: atom_id res chain seq x y z
N MET A 1 -2.63 17.33 19.77
CA MET A 1 -3.29 18.10 18.71
C MET A 1 -4.27 17.22 17.95
N PRO A 2 -5.51 17.66 17.75
CA PRO A 2 -6.45 16.85 17.00
C PRO A 2 -6.02 16.72 15.53
N ALA A 3 -6.35 15.59 14.93
CA ALA A 3 -6.06 15.36 13.52
C ALA A 3 -6.93 16.25 12.64
N SER A 4 -6.38 16.72 11.52
CA SER A 4 -7.15 17.50 10.55
C SER A 4 -8.15 16.59 9.83
N GLY A 5 -9.17 17.20 9.20
CA GLY A 5 -10.13 16.46 8.41
C GLY A 5 -9.48 15.75 7.23
N GLU A 6 -8.47 16.37 6.63
CA GLU A 6 -7.72 15.76 5.53
C GLU A 6 -6.94 14.54 6.01
N LEU A 7 -6.31 14.63 7.17
CA LEU A 7 -5.58 13.49 7.71
C LEU A 7 -6.51 12.32 8.00
N ILE A 8 -7.67 12.60 8.61
CA ILE A 8 -8.65 11.55 8.91
C ILE A 8 -9.12 10.88 7.62
N ARG A 9 -9.39 11.65 6.58
CA ARG A 9 -9.80 11.11 5.28
C ARG A 9 -8.73 10.21 4.70
N MET A 10 -7.47 10.63 4.76
CA MET A 10 -6.36 9.83 4.23
C MET A 10 -6.12 8.57 5.04
N MET A 11 -6.32 8.64 6.36
CA MET A 11 -6.24 7.44 7.20
C MET A 11 -7.32 6.44 6.80
N ASN A 12 -8.52 6.91 6.41
CA ASN A 12 -9.55 6.03 5.91
C ASN A 12 -9.16 5.37 4.60
N TYR A 13 -8.46 6.10 3.71
CA TYR A 13 -7.94 5.50 2.47
C TYR A 13 -6.90 4.42 2.79
N VAL A 14 -6.06 4.65 3.79
CA VAL A 14 -5.07 3.65 4.21
C VAL A 14 -5.77 2.41 4.77
N ASP A 15 -6.85 2.58 5.51
CA ASP A 15 -7.65 1.45 5.98
C ASP A 15 -8.18 0.63 4.80
N ASP A 16 -8.60 1.28 3.72
CA ASP A 16 -9.06 0.60 2.51
C ASP A 16 -7.92 -0.18 1.85
N ILE A 17 -6.73 0.41 1.81
CA ILE A 17 -5.54 -0.28 1.28
C ILE A 17 -5.25 -1.51 2.12
N ALA A 18 -5.28 -1.38 3.45
CA ALA A 18 -5.02 -2.50 4.34
C ALA A 18 -6.05 -3.61 4.17
N ALA A 19 -7.32 -3.24 4.00
CA ALA A 19 -8.37 -4.23 3.75
C ALA A 19 -8.11 -4.97 2.43
N THR A 20 -7.68 -4.26 1.40
CA THR A 20 -7.36 -4.86 0.10
C THR A 20 -6.14 -5.78 0.22
N LEU A 21 -5.12 -5.37 0.96
CA LEU A 21 -3.94 -6.22 1.19
C LEU A 21 -4.31 -7.50 1.92
N ARG A 22 -5.24 -7.42 2.89
CA ARG A 22 -5.71 -8.63 3.57
C ARG A 22 -6.43 -9.58 2.61
N ARG A 23 -7.18 -9.04 1.65
CA ARG A 23 -7.83 -9.87 0.62
C ARG A 23 -6.78 -10.56 -0.26
N VAL A 24 -5.75 -9.83 -0.68
CA VAL A 24 -4.66 -10.41 -1.46
C VAL A 24 -4.00 -11.52 -0.65
N ASN A 25 -3.68 -11.25 0.60
CA ASN A 25 -3.03 -12.23 1.47
C ASN A 25 -3.88 -13.50 1.63
N ALA A 26 -5.18 -13.33 1.81
CA ALA A 26 -6.10 -14.46 1.99
C ALA A 26 -6.23 -15.29 0.70
N SER A 27 -5.90 -14.73 -0.45
CA SER A 27 -6.04 -15.40 -1.76
C SER A 27 -4.72 -15.93 -2.30
N LEU A 28 -3.60 -15.76 -1.58
CA LEU A 28 -2.29 -16.20 -2.08
C LEU A 28 -2.22 -17.70 -2.34
N TYR A 29 -2.99 -18.50 -1.60
CA TYR A 29 -2.99 -19.96 -1.78
C TYR A 29 -3.47 -20.39 -3.17
N LEU A 30 -4.15 -19.50 -3.89
CA LEU A 30 -4.63 -19.78 -5.26
C LEU A 30 -3.53 -19.63 -6.31
N LEU A 31 -2.38 -19.05 -5.94
CA LEU A 31 -1.34 -18.70 -6.90
C LEU A 31 -0.22 -19.73 -6.88
N SER A 32 0.30 -20.03 -8.08
CA SER A 32 1.52 -20.83 -8.23
C SER A 32 2.73 -20.03 -7.75
N PRO A 33 3.90 -20.68 -7.53
CA PRO A 33 5.10 -19.93 -7.19
C PRO A 33 5.48 -18.88 -8.25
N GLU A 34 5.31 -19.18 -9.54
CA GLU A 34 5.59 -18.22 -10.60
C GLU A 34 4.64 -17.03 -10.54
N ASP A 35 3.36 -17.30 -10.28
CA ASP A 35 2.38 -16.23 -10.16
C ASP A 35 2.66 -15.33 -8.98
N LYS A 36 3.10 -15.91 -7.85
CA LYS A 36 3.49 -15.12 -6.68
C LYS A 36 4.63 -14.17 -6.99
N GLN A 37 5.62 -14.65 -7.74
CA GLN A 37 6.74 -13.79 -8.15
C GLN A 37 6.29 -12.67 -9.08
N ARG A 38 5.41 -12.98 -10.02
CA ARG A 38 4.84 -11.97 -10.92
C ARG A 38 4.07 -10.91 -10.16
N LEU A 39 3.29 -11.34 -9.17
CA LEU A 39 2.53 -10.40 -8.35
C LEU A 39 3.47 -9.50 -7.55
N ALA A 40 4.54 -10.07 -6.98
CA ALA A 40 5.51 -9.28 -6.23
C ALA A 40 6.16 -8.21 -7.11
N GLU A 41 6.54 -8.58 -8.34
CA GLU A 41 7.11 -7.62 -9.28
C GLU A 41 6.11 -6.55 -9.68
N TYR A 42 4.88 -6.94 -9.92
CA TYR A 42 3.82 -6.01 -10.27
C TYR A 42 3.60 -4.98 -9.16
N MET A 43 3.59 -5.45 -7.92
CA MET A 43 3.43 -4.56 -6.76
C MET A 43 4.60 -3.59 -6.63
N ARG A 44 5.84 -4.08 -6.86
CA ARG A 44 7.01 -3.22 -6.79
C ARG A 44 7.02 -2.13 -7.86
N LYS A 45 6.40 -2.40 -9.00
CA LYS A 45 6.30 -1.43 -10.11
C LYS A 45 5.18 -0.42 -9.94
N SER A 46 4.32 -0.62 -8.95
CA SER A 46 3.25 0.34 -8.67
C SER A 46 3.88 1.69 -8.34
N ASP A 47 3.37 2.75 -8.92
CA ASP A 47 3.97 4.09 -8.78
C ASP A 47 2.90 5.12 -8.40
N PRO A 48 2.86 5.60 -7.18
CA PRO A 48 3.75 5.16 -6.10
C PRO A 48 3.26 3.86 -5.47
N ASN A 49 4.17 3.09 -4.89
CA ASN A 49 3.80 1.96 -4.05
C ASN A 49 3.76 2.40 -2.58
N PHE A 50 3.36 1.48 -1.70
CA PHE A 50 3.19 1.79 -0.29
C PHE A 50 4.50 2.29 0.35
N SER A 51 5.61 1.61 0.07
CA SER A 51 6.92 1.99 0.63
C SER A 51 7.34 3.37 0.19
N GLN A 52 7.12 3.69 -1.09
CA GLN A 52 7.44 5.02 -1.62
C GLN A 52 6.62 6.10 -0.95
N MET A 53 5.34 5.82 -0.67
CA MET A 53 4.50 6.78 0.00
C MET A 53 4.97 7.06 1.43
N VAL A 54 5.37 6.01 2.16
CA VAL A 54 5.91 6.18 3.50
C VAL A 54 7.16 7.06 3.46
N GLU A 55 8.05 6.80 2.49
CA GLU A 55 9.26 7.62 2.32
C GLU A 55 8.94 9.09 2.07
N LEU A 56 8.00 9.36 1.18
CA LEU A 56 7.61 10.73 0.88
C LEU A 56 7.04 11.44 2.10
N LEU A 57 6.29 10.72 2.92
CA LEU A 57 5.69 11.30 4.12
C LEU A 57 6.71 11.56 5.21
N GLU A 58 7.73 10.70 5.32
CA GLU A 58 8.80 10.85 6.31
C GLU A 58 9.84 11.87 5.89
N HIS A 59 9.97 12.12 4.59
CA HIS A 59 10.97 13.03 4.02
C HIS A 59 10.30 14.02 3.08
N PRO A 60 9.43 14.90 3.60
CA PRO A 60 8.67 15.82 2.74
C PRO A 60 9.55 16.76 1.91
N GLU A 61 10.81 16.94 2.29
CA GLU A 61 11.76 17.75 1.53
C GLU A 61 12.11 17.14 0.17
N ASN A 62 11.78 15.86 -0.03
CA ASN A 62 12.05 15.16 -1.30
C ASN A 62 10.89 15.26 -2.29
N VAL A 63 9.83 15.95 -1.91
CA VAL A 63 8.63 16.08 -2.75
C VAL A 63 8.70 17.32 -3.61
#